data_695e10e071c55339683f6130866a6537
#
_entry.id   695e10e071c55339683f6130866a6537
#
_cell.length_a   1.000
_cell.length_b   1.000
_cell.length_c   1.000
_cell.angle_alpha   90.00
_cell.angle_beta   90.00
_cell.angle_gamma   90.00
#
_symmetry.space_group_name_H-M   'P 1'
#
loop_
_entity.id
_entity.type
_entity.pdbx_description
1 polymer ?
#
loop_
_entity_poly.entity_id
_entity_poly.type
_entity_poly.pdbx_seq_one_letter_code
_entity_poly.pdbx_strand_id
1 'polypeptide(L)'
;MGAPPVTLFNKPDPKVLAKHEFRNQKTDPNIHRLPTGHRWVYDKILGEGGQGVAHLWNQVDQDNAIVDRVVIKNFQLRPWSDVIFSGPGKGQIREAYVQQKLVDGNTLPEDQFTVATLAVQPVRGTKLKAMWRTYAPFYSMGSLSDLIRPVGEKKPHPEAFIWYTFWRLAKGVVAMDEKFRNEDEVDPVVVHNDLKPDNVFVNHPGSLGKDADYIMFPAAYIGDFGLAFLTSER
;
A
#
# COMPACT_ATOMS: atom_id res chain seq x y z
N MET A 1 -21.99 54.88 -11.56
CA MET A 1 -22.13 53.41 -11.63
C MET A 1 -20.91 52.81 -10.93
N GLY A 2 -21.07 52.34 -9.70
CA GLY A 2 -19.99 51.73 -8.93
C GLY A 2 -19.67 50.33 -9.42
N ALA A 3 -18.38 50.00 -9.51
CA ALA A 3 -17.92 48.68 -9.86
C ALA A 3 -18.42 47.67 -8.81
N PRO A 4 -18.81 46.43 -9.20
CA PRO A 4 -19.24 45.41 -8.24
C PRO A 4 -18.07 45.02 -7.33
N PRO A 5 -18.34 44.69 -6.08
CA PRO A 5 -17.29 44.31 -5.12
C PRO A 5 -16.57 43.06 -5.63
N VAL A 6 -15.25 43.12 -5.62
CA VAL A 6 -14.37 41.99 -5.88
C VAL A 6 -14.66 40.92 -4.82
N THR A 7 -15.32 39.84 -5.22
CA THR A 7 -15.50 38.67 -4.39
C THR A 7 -14.10 38.13 -4.02
N LEU A 8 -13.72 38.29 -2.77
CA LEU A 8 -12.58 37.61 -2.17
C LEU A 8 -12.75 36.11 -2.46
N PHE A 9 -11.95 35.55 -3.35
CA PHE A 9 -11.84 34.14 -3.56
C PHE A 9 -11.52 33.51 -2.19
N ASN A 10 -12.48 32.80 -1.61
CA ASN A 10 -12.26 32.01 -0.42
C ASN A 10 -11.03 31.12 -0.69
N LYS A 11 -10.01 31.20 0.16
CA LYS A 11 -8.88 30.30 0.10
C LYS A 11 -9.44 28.88 0.12
N PRO A 12 -9.11 28.05 -0.88
CA PRO A 12 -9.63 26.69 -0.91
C PRO A 12 -9.23 25.96 0.38
N ASP A 13 -10.14 25.11 0.86
CA ASP A 13 -9.92 24.29 2.05
C ASP A 13 -8.54 23.62 1.95
N PRO A 14 -7.68 23.70 2.98
CA PRO A 14 -6.37 23.06 2.99
C PRO A 14 -6.42 21.55 2.65
N LYS A 15 -7.50 20.85 3.00
CA LYS A 15 -7.72 19.44 2.62
C LYS A 15 -7.95 19.27 1.12
N VAL A 16 -8.67 20.21 0.48
CA VAL A 16 -8.90 20.19 -0.98
C VAL A 16 -7.62 20.52 -1.71
N LEU A 17 -6.83 21.49 -1.23
CA LEU A 17 -5.51 21.81 -1.78
C LEU A 17 -4.55 20.64 -1.68
N ALA A 18 -4.47 19.98 -0.50
CA ALA A 18 -3.65 18.81 -0.29
C ALA A 18 -4.02 17.68 -1.27
N LYS A 19 -5.31 17.39 -1.39
CA LYS A 19 -5.83 16.39 -2.32
C LYS A 19 -5.47 16.69 -3.77
N HIS A 20 -5.56 17.94 -4.20
CA HIS A 20 -5.20 18.37 -5.55
C HIS A 20 -3.68 18.27 -5.80
N GLU A 21 -2.85 18.60 -4.82
CA GLU A 21 -1.39 18.43 -4.92
C GLU A 21 -0.98 16.97 -4.98
N PHE A 22 -1.58 16.08 -4.21
CA PHE A 22 -1.34 14.64 -4.28
C PHE A 22 -1.67 14.06 -5.65
N ARG A 23 -2.78 14.47 -6.26
CA ARG A 23 -3.18 14.04 -7.60
C ARG A 23 -2.20 14.45 -8.69
N ASN A 24 -1.58 15.61 -8.54
CA ASN A 24 -0.70 16.18 -9.55
C ASN A 24 0.79 15.81 -9.35
N GLN A 25 1.14 15.09 -8.30
CA GLN A 25 2.50 14.61 -8.06
C GLN A 25 2.83 13.42 -8.97
N LYS A 26 3.24 13.75 -10.21
CA LYS A 26 3.65 12.79 -11.24
C LYS A 26 5.17 12.75 -11.40
N THR A 27 5.92 12.85 -10.30
CA THR A 27 7.36 12.67 -10.32
C THR A 27 7.71 11.19 -10.41
N ASP A 28 8.66 10.88 -11.29
CA ASP A 28 9.10 9.51 -11.53
C ASP A 28 9.43 8.75 -10.25
N PRO A 29 9.09 7.47 -10.19
CA PRO A 29 9.56 6.58 -9.14
C PRO A 29 11.09 6.54 -9.18
N ASN A 30 11.74 7.04 -8.15
CA ASN A 30 13.19 6.97 -8.02
C ASN A 30 13.55 5.91 -6.97
N ILE A 31 13.13 4.65 -7.22
CA ILE A 31 13.30 3.53 -6.29
C ILE A 31 14.66 2.87 -6.47
N HIS A 32 15.08 2.70 -7.72
CA HIS A 32 16.34 2.08 -8.10
C HIS A 32 16.79 2.58 -9.47
N ARG A 33 18.05 2.34 -9.78
CA ARG A 33 18.59 2.68 -11.11
C ARG A 33 17.97 1.75 -12.15
N LEU A 34 17.33 2.34 -13.15
CA LEU A 34 16.74 1.61 -14.25
C LEU A 34 17.82 1.09 -15.22
N PRO A 35 17.59 -0.06 -15.88
CA PRO A 35 18.40 -0.49 -17.02
C PRO A 35 18.38 0.55 -18.14
N THR A 36 19.42 0.55 -18.97
CA THR A 36 19.50 1.46 -20.14
C THR A 36 18.30 1.27 -21.05
N GLY A 37 17.67 2.37 -21.45
CA GLY A 37 16.48 2.35 -22.31
C GLY A 37 15.16 2.16 -21.57
N HIS A 38 15.20 1.85 -20.27
CA HIS A 38 13.97 1.75 -19.46
C HIS A 38 13.59 3.12 -18.88
N ARG A 39 12.28 3.34 -18.73
CA ARG A 39 11.73 4.53 -18.08
C ARG A 39 10.44 4.23 -17.33
N TRP A 40 10.13 5.07 -16.36
CA TRP A 40 8.82 5.04 -15.70
C TRP A 40 7.80 5.89 -16.47
N VAL A 41 6.61 5.34 -16.66
CA VAL A 41 5.47 6.01 -17.30
C VAL A 41 4.29 5.98 -16.33
N TYR A 42 3.76 7.16 -16.04
CA TYR A 42 2.55 7.28 -15.24
C TYR A 42 1.36 6.63 -15.96
N ASP A 43 0.59 5.83 -15.25
CA ASP A 43 -0.63 5.20 -15.79
C ASP A 43 -1.88 5.92 -15.24
N LYS A 44 -2.24 5.68 -13.99
CA LYS A 44 -3.50 6.16 -13.42
C LYS A 44 -3.48 6.29 -11.91
N ILE A 45 -4.51 6.95 -11.36
CA ILE A 45 -4.85 6.86 -9.94
C ILE A 45 -5.57 5.52 -9.70
N LEU A 46 -5.10 4.76 -8.70
CA LEU A 46 -5.73 3.52 -8.26
C LEU A 46 -6.77 3.76 -7.17
N GLY A 47 -6.50 4.72 -6.29
CA GLY A 47 -7.39 5.04 -5.20
C GLY A 47 -7.04 6.35 -4.52
N GLU A 48 -8.02 6.94 -3.88
CA GLU A 48 -7.91 8.22 -3.19
C GLU A 48 -8.76 8.17 -1.91
N GLY A 49 -8.17 8.52 -0.78
CA GLY A 49 -8.83 8.46 0.53
C GLY A 49 -8.24 9.41 1.56
N GLY A 50 -8.70 9.30 2.79
CA GLY A 50 -8.22 10.13 3.92
C GLY A 50 -6.74 9.93 4.24
N GLN A 51 -6.15 8.83 3.82
CA GLN A 51 -4.75 8.49 4.07
C GLN A 51 -3.83 8.80 2.88
N GLY A 52 -4.32 9.40 1.78
CA GLY A 52 -3.50 9.77 0.64
C GLY A 52 -4.07 9.33 -0.70
N VAL A 53 -3.22 9.36 -1.73
CA VAL A 53 -3.56 8.99 -3.10
C VAL A 53 -2.56 7.97 -3.62
N ALA A 54 -3.07 6.85 -4.14
CA ALA A 54 -2.30 5.78 -4.74
C ALA A 54 -2.26 5.93 -6.27
N HIS A 55 -1.07 5.90 -6.84
CA HIS A 55 -0.79 6.05 -8.26
C HIS A 55 -0.14 4.79 -8.81
N LEU A 56 -0.53 4.36 -10.02
CA LEU A 56 0.11 3.30 -10.76
C LEU A 56 1.14 3.89 -11.73
N TRP A 57 2.33 3.31 -11.72
CA TRP A 57 3.40 3.58 -12.67
C TRP A 57 3.85 2.30 -13.32
N ASN A 58 4.06 2.36 -14.65
CA ASN A 58 4.60 1.27 -15.45
C ASN A 58 6.07 1.55 -15.76
N GLN A 59 6.94 0.59 -15.52
CA GLN A 59 8.27 0.57 -16.11
C GLN A 59 8.17 0.00 -17.51
N VAL A 60 8.62 0.75 -18.49
CA VAL A 60 8.64 0.30 -19.90
C VAL A 60 10.07 0.24 -20.41
N ASP A 61 10.34 -0.72 -21.28
CA ASP A 61 11.58 -0.84 -22.00
C ASP A 61 11.66 0.10 -23.23
N GLN A 62 12.71 -0.07 -24.06
CA GLN A 62 12.92 0.72 -25.26
C GLN A 62 11.83 0.52 -26.32
N ASP A 63 11.16 -0.64 -26.32
CA ASP A 63 10.08 -1.01 -27.25
C ASP A 63 8.69 -0.62 -26.69
N ASN A 64 8.65 0.09 -25.58
CA ASN A 64 7.45 0.44 -24.81
C ASN A 64 6.67 -0.76 -24.24
N ALA A 65 7.29 -1.93 -24.15
CA ALA A 65 6.68 -3.06 -23.45
C ALA A 65 6.75 -2.82 -21.91
N ILE A 66 5.67 -3.13 -21.22
CA ILE A 66 5.62 -3.02 -19.76
C ILE A 66 6.39 -4.21 -19.17
N VAL A 67 7.47 -3.91 -18.45
CA VAL A 67 8.35 -4.90 -17.83
C VAL A 67 8.18 -4.97 -16.31
N ASP A 68 7.67 -3.90 -15.68
CA ASP A 68 7.40 -3.87 -14.24
C ASP A 68 6.31 -2.84 -13.92
N ARG A 69 5.74 -2.93 -12.72
CA ARG A 69 4.74 -1.99 -12.20
C ARG A 69 4.97 -1.70 -10.73
N VAL A 70 4.74 -0.44 -10.37
CA VAL A 70 4.83 -0.01 -8.97
C VAL A 70 3.63 0.85 -8.60
N VAL A 71 3.16 0.69 -7.36
CA VAL A 71 2.18 1.57 -6.75
C VAL A 71 2.91 2.58 -5.88
N ILE A 72 2.59 3.86 -6.06
CA ILE A 72 3.11 4.95 -5.25
C ILE A 72 1.95 5.57 -4.47
N LYS A 73 1.96 5.45 -3.16
CA LYS A 73 1.01 6.13 -2.26
C LYS A 73 1.66 7.41 -1.76
N ASN A 74 1.12 8.56 -2.17
CA ASN A 74 1.48 9.87 -1.64
C ASN A 74 0.58 10.22 -0.47
N PHE A 75 1.15 10.63 0.66
CA PHE A 75 0.39 11.01 1.85
C PHE A 75 1.07 12.14 2.63
N GLN A 76 0.27 12.86 3.39
CA GLN A 76 0.79 13.86 4.32
C GLN A 76 1.03 13.18 5.66
N LEU A 77 2.29 13.23 6.12
CA LEU A 77 2.67 12.67 7.41
C LEU A 77 1.96 13.43 8.54
N ARG A 78 1.31 12.69 9.41
CA ARG A 78 0.77 13.17 10.69
C ARG A 78 1.73 12.71 11.80
N PRO A 79 2.62 13.56 12.30
CA PRO A 79 3.69 13.15 13.23
C PRO A 79 3.19 12.31 14.39
N TRP A 80 2.06 12.70 14.98
CA TRP A 80 1.50 12.07 16.19
C TRP A 80 0.86 10.70 15.97
N SER A 81 0.47 10.36 14.75
CA SER A 81 -0.19 9.07 14.44
C SER A 81 0.61 8.17 13.51
N ASP A 82 1.47 8.74 12.66
CA ASP A 82 2.11 7.99 11.57
C ASP A 82 3.57 7.64 11.87
N VAL A 83 4.14 8.20 12.96
CA VAL A 83 5.53 7.96 13.38
C VAL A 83 5.55 7.16 14.68
N ILE A 84 6.50 6.24 14.79
CA ILE A 84 6.74 5.46 16.02
C ILE A 84 7.56 6.32 16.98
N PHE A 85 7.02 6.59 18.18
CA PHE A 85 7.68 7.47 19.16
C PHE A 85 8.57 6.74 20.15
N SER A 86 8.35 5.45 20.38
CA SER A 86 9.09 4.65 21.39
C SER A 86 9.27 3.22 20.92
N GLY A 87 10.24 2.53 21.49
CA GLY A 87 10.53 1.13 21.20
C GLY A 87 11.16 0.88 19.84
N PRO A 88 11.11 -0.37 19.35
CA PRO A 88 11.64 -0.74 18.06
C PRO A 88 11.00 0.08 16.93
N GLY A 89 11.82 0.55 15.98
CA GLY A 89 11.34 1.38 14.87
C GLY A 89 11.11 2.85 15.20
N LYS A 90 11.54 3.34 16.37
CA LYS A 90 11.42 4.75 16.76
C LYS A 90 11.91 5.70 15.66
N GLY A 91 11.08 6.68 15.34
CA GLY A 91 11.36 7.68 14.32
C GLY A 91 11.00 7.24 12.90
N GLN A 92 10.59 5.99 12.69
CA GLN A 92 10.16 5.48 11.39
C GLN A 92 8.66 5.71 11.15
N ILE A 93 8.26 5.72 9.88
CA ILE A 93 6.85 5.73 9.49
C ILE A 93 6.27 4.36 9.82
N ARG A 94 5.23 4.35 10.64
CA ARG A 94 4.64 3.13 11.20
C ARG A 94 4.19 2.15 10.14
N GLU A 95 3.42 2.60 9.14
CA GLU A 95 2.95 1.76 8.03
C GLU A 95 4.12 1.04 7.34
N ALA A 96 5.16 1.79 6.98
CA ALA A 96 6.32 1.24 6.30
C ALA A 96 7.12 0.28 7.20
N TYR A 97 7.33 0.64 8.46
CA TYR A 97 8.04 -0.21 9.41
C TYR A 97 7.34 -1.55 9.63
N VAL A 98 6.01 -1.52 9.84
CA VAL A 98 5.22 -2.73 10.03
C VAL A 98 5.30 -3.62 8.79
N GLN A 99 5.07 -3.08 7.60
CA GLN A 99 5.12 -3.86 6.36
C GLN A 99 6.53 -4.42 6.07
N GLN A 100 7.59 -3.67 6.33
CA GLN A 100 8.98 -4.14 6.17
C GLN A 100 9.34 -5.27 7.13
N LYS A 101 8.84 -5.21 8.37
CA LYS A 101 9.04 -6.28 9.36
C LYS A 101 8.28 -7.55 8.99
N LEU A 102 7.05 -7.42 8.47
CA LEU A 102 6.22 -8.55 8.07
C LEU A 102 6.77 -9.26 6.83
N VAL A 103 7.47 -8.52 5.96
CA VAL A 103 8.10 -9.03 4.74
C VAL A 103 9.59 -8.70 4.81
N ASP A 104 10.33 -9.46 5.61
CA ASP A 104 11.79 -9.35 5.65
C ASP A 104 12.42 -10.01 4.42
N GLY A 105 13.72 -9.73 4.17
CA GLY A 105 14.43 -10.23 2.99
C GLY A 105 14.58 -11.77 2.93
N ASN A 106 14.17 -12.51 3.95
CA ASN A 106 14.19 -13.97 4.04
C ASN A 106 12.81 -14.59 3.84
N THR A 107 11.76 -13.76 3.70
CA THR A 107 10.40 -14.25 3.47
C THR A 107 10.26 -14.73 2.04
N LEU A 108 10.00 -16.02 1.85
CA LEU A 108 9.72 -16.60 0.53
C LEU A 108 8.40 -16.01 -0.04
N PRO A 109 8.26 -15.89 -1.37
CA PRO A 109 7.06 -15.33 -1.99
C PRO A 109 5.76 -16.05 -1.56
N GLU A 110 5.78 -17.35 -1.39
CA GLU A 110 4.65 -18.17 -0.91
C GLU A 110 4.27 -17.88 0.54
N ASP A 111 5.25 -17.49 1.37
CA ASP A 111 5.08 -17.14 2.79
C ASP A 111 4.81 -15.64 2.99
N GLN A 112 4.71 -14.88 1.92
CA GLN A 112 4.34 -13.48 1.97
C GLN A 112 2.82 -13.35 1.98
N PHE A 113 2.25 -12.96 3.12
CA PHE A 113 0.80 -12.80 3.33
C PHE A 113 0.37 -11.35 3.48
N THR A 114 1.31 -10.42 3.46
CA THR A 114 1.08 -8.99 3.57
C THR A 114 1.74 -8.24 2.43
N VAL A 115 1.24 -7.05 2.13
CA VAL A 115 1.82 -6.17 1.11
C VAL A 115 3.21 -5.71 1.54
N ALA A 116 4.20 -5.86 0.67
CA ALA A 116 5.55 -5.37 0.91
C ALA A 116 5.64 -3.84 0.73
N THR A 117 6.49 -3.18 1.52
CA THR A 117 6.96 -1.82 1.24
C THR A 117 8.33 -1.91 0.57
N LEU A 118 8.41 -1.52 -0.70
CA LEU A 118 9.65 -1.49 -1.48
C LEU A 118 10.57 -0.35 -1.06
N ALA A 119 9.99 0.81 -0.78
CA ALA A 119 10.70 1.99 -0.32
C ALA A 119 9.75 2.99 0.36
N VAL A 120 10.33 3.88 1.17
CA VAL A 120 9.64 5.03 1.74
C VAL A 120 10.57 6.24 1.71
N GLN A 121 10.07 7.39 1.28
CA GLN A 121 10.89 8.58 1.18
C GLN A 121 10.08 9.88 1.29
N PRO A 122 10.70 10.97 1.78
CA PRO A 122 10.07 12.28 1.77
C PRO A 122 9.98 12.83 0.34
N VAL A 123 8.90 13.52 0.04
CA VAL A 123 8.74 14.25 -1.22
C VAL A 123 9.28 15.66 -1.05
N ARG A 124 10.34 15.98 -1.80
CA ARG A 124 10.98 17.31 -1.76
C ARG A 124 10.32 18.25 -2.78
N GLY A 125 10.40 19.56 -2.50
CA GLY A 125 9.97 20.59 -3.46
C GLY A 125 8.46 20.81 -3.54
N THR A 126 7.68 20.27 -2.61
CA THR A 126 6.24 20.52 -2.52
C THR A 126 5.93 21.71 -1.62
N LYS A 127 4.79 22.38 -1.86
CA LYS A 127 4.25 23.39 -0.95
C LYS A 127 3.71 22.78 0.35
N LEU A 128 3.39 21.49 0.34
CA LEU A 128 2.93 20.75 1.50
C LEU A 128 4.11 20.32 2.36
N LYS A 129 4.11 20.75 3.61
CA LYS A 129 5.08 20.27 4.60
C LYS A 129 4.81 18.80 4.92
N ALA A 130 5.88 18.04 5.16
CA ALA A 130 5.82 16.64 5.58
C ALA A 130 5.03 15.72 4.62
N MET A 131 5.20 15.91 3.32
CA MET A 131 4.68 14.99 2.33
C MET A 131 5.63 13.80 2.16
N TRP A 132 5.08 12.59 2.19
CA TRP A 132 5.82 11.35 2.08
C TRP A 132 5.23 10.45 1.00
N ARG A 133 6.02 9.48 0.62
CA ARG A 133 5.72 8.53 -0.45
C ARG A 133 6.15 7.15 -0.03
N THR A 134 5.24 6.18 -0.14
CA THR A 134 5.55 4.75 -0.06
C THR A 134 5.44 4.10 -1.43
N TYR A 135 6.23 3.09 -1.65
CA TYR A 135 6.26 2.30 -2.88
C TYR A 135 5.92 0.86 -2.55
N ALA A 136 5.03 0.26 -3.32
CA ALA A 136 4.57 -1.10 -3.13
C ALA A 136 4.44 -1.84 -4.48
N PRO A 137 4.52 -3.17 -4.50
CA PRO A 137 4.19 -3.95 -5.68
C PRO A 137 2.76 -3.68 -6.16
N PHE A 138 2.53 -3.84 -7.45
CA PHE A 138 1.18 -3.76 -8.02
C PHE A 138 0.50 -5.14 -7.97
N TYR A 139 -0.66 -5.20 -7.34
CA TYR A 139 -1.51 -6.38 -7.29
C TYR A 139 -2.57 -6.29 -8.38
N SER A 140 -2.44 -7.13 -9.41
CA SER A 140 -3.10 -6.93 -10.70
C SER A 140 -4.62 -7.13 -10.69
N MET A 141 -5.17 -7.82 -9.70
CA MET A 141 -6.61 -8.05 -9.56
C MET A 141 -7.31 -7.05 -8.63
N GLY A 142 -6.59 -6.02 -8.14
CA GLY A 142 -7.16 -5.00 -7.27
C GLY A 142 -7.36 -5.48 -5.84
N SER A 143 -8.43 -5.03 -5.18
CA SER A 143 -8.81 -5.45 -3.84
C SER A 143 -9.72 -6.68 -3.85
N LEU A 144 -9.78 -7.38 -2.71
CA LEU A 144 -10.76 -8.45 -2.52
C LEU A 144 -12.20 -7.91 -2.62
N SER A 145 -12.43 -6.66 -2.23
CA SER A 145 -13.71 -5.96 -2.42
C SER A 145 -14.09 -5.87 -3.90
N ASP A 146 -13.13 -5.57 -4.77
CA ASP A 146 -13.37 -5.51 -6.22
C ASP A 146 -13.73 -6.88 -6.79
N LEU A 147 -13.09 -7.94 -6.26
CA LEU A 147 -13.33 -9.30 -6.70
C LEU A 147 -14.68 -9.85 -6.26
N ILE A 148 -15.14 -9.50 -5.05
CA ILE A 148 -16.41 -10.00 -4.49
C ILE A 148 -17.63 -9.12 -4.84
N ARG A 149 -17.41 -7.87 -5.30
CA ARG A 149 -18.51 -7.03 -5.79
C ARG A 149 -19.15 -7.66 -7.01
N PRO A 150 -20.46 -7.81 -7.00
CA PRO A 150 -21.13 -8.45 -8.13
C PRO A 150 -21.16 -7.53 -9.35
N VAL A 151 -20.65 -8.04 -10.47
CA VAL A 151 -20.89 -7.48 -11.80
C VAL A 151 -21.83 -8.43 -12.51
N GLY A 152 -23.12 -8.09 -12.60
CA GLY A 152 -24.13 -8.90 -13.28
C GLY A 152 -24.62 -10.13 -12.49
N GLU A 153 -24.98 -11.21 -13.20
CA GLU A 153 -25.43 -12.46 -12.58
C GLU A 153 -24.33 -13.09 -11.74
N LYS A 154 -24.58 -13.23 -10.44
CA LYS A 154 -23.63 -13.73 -9.44
C LYS A 154 -23.40 -15.22 -9.62
N LYS A 155 -22.26 -15.58 -10.19
CA LYS A 155 -21.75 -16.94 -9.96
C LYS A 155 -21.04 -16.96 -8.60
N PRO A 156 -21.35 -17.95 -7.74
CA PRO A 156 -20.65 -18.09 -6.46
C PRO A 156 -19.15 -18.34 -6.72
N HIS A 157 -18.30 -17.78 -5.87
CA HIS A 157 -16.88 -18.11 -5.91
C HIS A 157 -16.69 -19.59 -5.59
N PRO A 158 -15.70 -20.26 -6.21
CA PRO A 158 -15.37 -21.64 -5.87
C PRO A 158 -15.06 -21.78 -4.36
N GLU A 159 -15.61 -22.78 -3.72
CA GLU A 159 -15.39 -23.00 -2.27
C GLU A 159 -13.90 -23.08 -1.92
N ALA A 160 -13.12 -23.78 -2.76
CA ALA A 160 -11.68 -23.89 -2.56
C ALA A 160 -10.97 -22.52 -2.59
N PHE A 161 -11.41 -21.57 -3.42
CA PHE A 161 -10.89 -20.21 -3.42
C PHE A 161 -11.23 -19.46 -2.12
N ILE A 162 -12.45 -19.66 -1.59
CA ILE A 162 -12.87 -19.03 -0.33
C ILE A 162 -11.98 -19.54 0.82
N TRP A 163 -11.79 -20.85 0.91
CA TRP A 163 -10.93 -21.46 1.94
C TRP A 163 -9.46 -21.05 1.80
N TYR A 164 -8.95 -21.00 0.58
CA TYR A 164 -7.58 -20.55 0.32
C TYR A 164 -7.38 -19.07 0.73
N THR A 165 -8.32 -18.20 0.38
CA THR A 165 -8.28 -16.79 0.79
C THR A 165 -8.31 -16.67 2.31
N PHE A 166 -9.22 -17.39 2.98
CA PHE A 166 -9.30 -17.41 4.44
C PHE A 166 -7.99 -17.90 5.07
N TRP A 167 -7.41 -18.97 4.56
CA TRP A 167 -6.13 -19.50 5.03
C TRP A 167 -5.01 -18.46 4.91
N ARG A 168 -4.90 -17.78 3.77
CA ARG A 168 -3.90 -16.73 3.57
C ARG A 168 -4.08 -15.56 4.55
N LEU A 169 -5.30 -15.12 4.77
CA LEU A 169 -5.60 -14.06 5.74
C LEU A 169 -5.25 -14.48 7.16
N ALA A 170 -5.59 -15.71 7.55
CA ALA A 170 -5.23 -16.27 8.87
C ALA A 170 -3.71 -16.31 9.06
N LYS A 171 -2.95 -16.76 8.04
CA LYS A 171 -1.48 -16.73 8.05
C LYS A 171 -0.92 -15.31 8.18
N GLY A 172 -1.52 -14.32 7.49
CA GLY A 172 -1.15 -12.93 7.63
C GLY A 172 -1.35 -12.39 9.05
N VAL A 173 -2.47 -12.76 9.70
CA VAL A 173 -2.74 -12.38 11.10
C VAL A 173 -1.75 -13.05 12.04
N VAL A 174 -1.43 -14.34 11.84
CA VAL A 174 -0.39 -15.02 12.62
C VAL A 174 0.96 -14.34 12.46
N ALA A 175 1.35 -13.96 11.24
CA ALA A 175 2.59 -13.24 11.00
C ALA A 175 2.63 -11.87 11.73
N MET A 176 1.50 -11.17 11.85
CA MET A 176 1.41 -9.92 12.65
C MET A 176 1.68 -10.14 14.13
N ASP A 177 1.33 -11.31 14.67
CA ASP A 177 1.65 -11.68 16.06
C ASP A 177 3.10 -12.16 16.20
N GLU A 178 3.60 -13.02 15.31
CA GLU A 178 4.89 -13.70 15.45
C GLU A 178 6.10 -12.85 15.08
N LYS A 179 6.04 -12.07 14.00
CA LYS A 179 7.19 -11.32 13.46
C LYS A 179 7.70 -10.19 14.37
N PHE A 180 6.93 -9.82 15.37
CA PHE A 180 7.29 -8.77 16.33
C PHE A 180 7.69 -9.34 17.70
N ARG A 181 7.68 -10.66 17.87
CA ARG A 181 8.14 -11.30 19.10
C ARG A 181 9.68 -11.28 19.16
N ASN A 182 10.22 -10.77 20.27
CA ASN A 182 11.61 -10.97 20.66
C ASN A 182 11.64 -11.92 21.85
N GLU A 183 12.69 -12.71 22.00
CA GLU A 183 12.76 -13.73 23.04
C GLU A 183 12.93 -13.15 24.46
N ASP A 184 13.29 -11.87 24.60
CA ASP A 184 13.75 -11.28 25.86
C ASP A 184 12.88 -10.14 26.43
N GLU A 185 11.80 -9.70 25.79
CA GLU A 185 10.98 -8.57 26.26
C GLU A 185 9.47 -8.76 26.04
N VAL A 186 8.63 -7.92 26.66
CA VAL A 186 7.19 -7.87 26.39
C VAL A 186 6.98 -7.33 24.96
N ASP A 187 6.74 -8.26 24.05
CA ASP A 187 6.71 -7.99 22.62
C ASP A 187 5.45 -7.24 22.19
N PRO A 188 5.60 -6.23 21.34
CA PRO A 188 4.45 -5.59 20.74
C PRO A 188 3.77 -6.52 19.74
N VAL A 189 2.45 -6.55 19.77
CA VAL A 189 1.60 -7.17 18.76
C VAL A 189 1.15 -6.09 17.78
N VAL A 190 1.10 -6.42 16.50
CA VAL A 190 0.52 -5.53 15.49
C VAL A 190 -0.98 -5.73 15.43
N VAL A 191 -1.72 -4.67 15.71
CA VAL A 191 -3.17 -4.60 15.48
C VAL A 191 -3.42 -3.79 14.21
N HIS A 192 -4.04 -4.38 13.20
CA HIS A 192 -4.27 -3.73 11.90
C HIS A 192 -5.27 -2.56 11.98
N ASN A 193 -6.30 -2.72 12.79
CA ASN A 193 -7.34 -1.74 13.10
C ASN A 193 -8.18 -1.22 11.92
N ASP A 194 -8.00 -1.74 10.70
CA ASP A 194 -8.84 -1.46 9.51
C ASP A 194 -8.87 -2.64 8.53
N LEU A 195 -8.88 -3.88 9.07
CA LEU A 195 -8.93 -5.07 8.22
C LEU A 195 -10.32 -5.24 7.60
N LYS A 196 -10.38 -5.07 6.29
CA LYS A 196 -11.61 -5.16 5.48
C LYS A 196 -11.24 -5.60 4.05
N PRO A 197 -12.20 -6.05 3.24
CA PRO A 197 -11.93 -6.51 1.87
C PRO A 197 -11.26 -5.45 0.97
N ASP A 198 -11.50 -4.16 1.20
CA ASP A 198 -10.85 -3.07 0.44
C ASP A 198 -9.33 -2.98 0.72
N ASN A 199 -8.88 -3.46 1.90
CA ASN A 199 -7.48 -3.46 2.34
C ASN A 199 -6.81 -4.83 2.17
N VAL A 200 -7.45 -5.75 1.47
CA VAL A 200 -6.87 -7.03 1.04
C VAL A 200 -6.63 -6.96 -0.46
N PHE A 201 -5.38 -6.97 -0.87
CA PHE A 201 -5.00 -6.91 -2.28
C PHE A 201 -4.85 -8.30 -2.87
N VAL A 202 -5.20 -8.44 -4.15
CA VAL A 202 -5.26 -9.75 -4.81
C VAL A 202 -4.38 -9.73 -6.05
N ASN A 203 -3.52 -10.74 -6.19
CA ASN A 203 -2.73 -10.92 -7.38
C ASN A 203 -3.24 -12.13 -8.18
N HIS A 204 -2.94 -12.14 -9.49
CA HIS A 204 -3.41 -13.21 -10.37
C HIS A 204 -2.85 -14.59 -9.97
N PRO A 205 -3.51 -15.69 -10.38
CA PRO A 205 -2.99 -17.05 -10.17
C PRO A 205 -1.56 -17.22 -10.71
N GLY A 206 -0.75 -18.00 -10.01
CA GLY A 206 0.65 -18.23 -10.37
C GLY A 206 1.62 -17.13 -9.96
N SER A 207 1.16 -16.04 -9.32
CA SER A 207 2.02 -14.97 -8.81
C SER A 207 3.00 -15.39 -7.71
N LEU A 208 2.74 -16.52 -7.05
CA LEU A 208 3.59 -17.10 -6.00
C LEU A 208 4.71 -18.01 -6.53
N GLY A 209 4.82 -18.17 -7.86
CA GLY A 209 5.80 -19.09 -8.45
C GLY A 209 5.18 -20.45 -8.82
N LYS A 210 5.98 -21.29 -9.51
CA LYS A 210 5.48 -22.56 -10.09
C LYS A 210 5.28 -23.66 -9.05
N ASP A 211 6.01 -23.58 -7.94
CA ASP A 211 6.05 -24.62 -6.92
C ASP A 211 5.11 -24.34 -5.73
N ALA A 212 4.39 -23.21 -5.79
CA ALA A 212 3.45 -22.86 -4.74
C ALA A 212 2.19 -23.70 -4.80
N ASP A 213 1.74 -24.17 -3.65
CA ASP A 213 0.42 -24.80 -3.52
C ASP A 213 -0.67 -23.83 -3.98
N TYR A 214 -1.76 -24.35 -4.55
CA TYR A 214 -2.91 -23.55 -5.01
C TYR A 214 -2.59 -22.48 -6.07
N ILE A 215 -1.58 -22.71 -6.90
CA ILE A 215 -1.17 -21.76 -7.99
C ILE A 215 -2.32 -21.38 -8.93
N MET A 216 -3.41 -22.15 -8.92
CA MET A 216 -4.61 -21.88 -9.75
C MET A 216 -5.50 -20.78 -9.17
N PHE A 217 -5.32 -20.39 -7.92
CA PHE A 217 -6.15 -19.36 -7.28
C PHE A 217 -5.39 -18.04 -7.12
N PRO A 218 -6.12 -16.91 -7.18
CA PRO A 218 -5.55 -15.60 -6.85
C PRO A 218 -5.03 -15.57 -5.42
N ALA A 219 -3.83 -15.02 -5.22
CA ALA A 219 -3.24 -14.89 -3.89
C ALA A 219 -3.67 -13.58 -3.22
N ALA A 220 -4.15 -13.65 -1.97
CA ALA A 220 -4.57 -12.50 -1.17
C ALA A 220 -3.46 -12.04 -0.22
N TYR A 221 -3.33 -10.70 -0.04
CA TYR A 221 -2.32 -10.03 0.77
C TYR A 221 -2.97 -8.93 1.61
N ILE A 222 -2.75 -8.94 2.92
CA ILE A 222 -3.21 -7.87 3.82
C ILE A 222 -2.35 -6.62 3.57
N GLY A 223 -2.98 -5.47 3.37
CA GLY A 223 -2.30 -4.19 3.17
C GLY A 223 -3.01 -3.02 3.81
N ASP A 224 -2.50 -1.81 3.58
CA ASP A 224 -2.95 -0.55 4.18
C ASP A 224 -2.87 -0.53 5.72
N PHE A 225 -1.65 -0.65 6.23
CA PHE A 225 -1.34 -0.56 7.66
C PHE A 225 -1.32 0.88 8.21
N GLY A 226 -1.93 1.82 7.50
CA GLY A 226 -1.94 3.25 7.90
C GLY A 226 -2.68 3.55 9.21
N LEU A 227 -3.57 2.65 9.67
CA LEU A 227 -4.23 2.71 10.97
C LEU A 227 -3.72 1.67 11.97
N ALA A 228 -2.72 0.87 11.58
CA ALA A 228 -2.16 -0.13 12.47
C ALA A 228 -1.46 0.51 13.68
N PHE A 229 -1.42 -0.19 14.78
CA PHE A 229 -0.63 0.20 15.95
C PHE A 229 0.06 -1.00 16.58
N LEU A 230 1.10 -0.72 17.36
CA LEU A 230 1.84 -1.69 18.13
C LEU A 230 1.37 -1.61 19.57
N THR A 231 1.01 -2.72 20.19
CA THR A 231 0.61 -2.82 21.58
C THR A 231 1.28 -4.00 22.25
N SER A 232 1.67 -3.81 23.52
CA SER A 232 2.16 -4.88 24.40
C SER A 232 1.01 -5.54 25.21
N GLU A 233 -0.20 -5.02 25.11
CA GLU A 233 -1.38 -5.58 25.76
C GLU A 233 -1.94 -6.72 24.88
N ARG A 234 -2.08 -7.90 25.47
CA ARG A 234 -2.69 -9.10 24.87
C ARG A 234 -4.06 -9.35 25.47
#